data_f3d975a4024be883277102c1f5891d25
#
_entry.id   f3d975a4024be883277102c1f5891d25
#
_cell.length_a   1.000
_cell.length_b   1.000
_cell.length_c   1.000
_cell.angle_alpha   90.00
_cell.angle_beta   90.00
_cell.angle_gamma   90.00
#
_symmetry.space_group_name_H-M   'P 1'
#
loop_
_entity.id
_entity.type
_entity.pdbx_description
1 polymer ?
#
loop_
_entity_poly.entity_id
_entity_poly.type
_entity_poly.pdbx_seq_one_letter_code
_entity_poly.pdbx_strand_id
1 'polypeptide(L)'
;YDDKELLACTDYEYKFDKFQESKIKKDDSVKIKSNPELSVTLHSIDSEKGTLELKSTKELPNVVSLIPYNHVPPRVIEESLLTITKRYYETEKIKPCLETFFKKERPTLKDDREPNLINWGKDILSSSIAVISAMQETTLCIQGPPGSGKTYVGARAIAELIKAGKTVGISSNSHKAINNIIEELITVMDDTKLQGEIIKIDGNKDEPLYQNKRIKRLD
;
A
#
# COMPACT_ATOMS: atom_id res chain seq x y z
N TYR A 1 37.44 12.44 -12.21
CA TYR A 1 36.68 13.69 -12.08
C TYR A 1 35.71 13.73 -13.24
N ASP A 2 34.46 13.38 -12.98
CA ASP A 2 33.35 13.50 -13.94
C ASP A 2 32.79 14.91 -13.80
N ASP A 3 33.07 15.76 -14.78
CA ASP A 3 32.40 17.04 -14.99
C ASP A 3 30.94 16.75 -15.41
N LYS A 4 30.06 16.59 -14.42
CA LYS A 4 28.62 16.68 -14.67
C LYS A 4 28.31 18.15 -15.00
N GLU A 5 28.16 18.48 -16.28
CA GLU A 5 27.54 19.72 -16.71
C GLU A 5 26.22 19.87 -15.93
N LEU A 6 26.17 20.88 -15.06
CA LEU A 6 24.94 21.30 -14.39
C LEU A 6 24.02 21.88 -15.48
N LEU A 7 23.16 21.05 -16.04
CA LEU A 7 22.12 21.49 -16.95
C LEU A 7 21.27 22.55 -16.25
N ALA A 8 21.24 23.76 -16.80
CA ALA A 8 20.39 24.84 -16.29
C ALA A 8 18.94 24.39 -16.28
N CYS A 9 18.30 24.46 -15.11
CA CYS A 9 16.89 24.13 -14.95
C CYS A 9 16.07 25.42 -15.10
N THR A 10 15.04 25.38 -15.95
CA THR A 10 14.14 26.52 -16.19
C THR A 10 12.84 26.29 -15.42
N ASP A 11 12.37 27.36 -14.78
CA ASP A 11 11.08 27.35 -14.10
C ASP A 11 9.97 27.80 -15.09
N TYR A 12 8.89 27.03 -15.14
CA TYR A 12 7.73 27.28 -15.99
C TYR A 12 6.49 27.47 -15.14
N GLU A 13 5.85 28.63 -15.23
CA GLU A 13 4.59 28.92 -14.55
C GLU A 13 3.41 28.63 -15.48
N TYR A 14 2.41 27.88 -14.96
CA TYR A 14 1.16 27.59 -15.67
C TYR A 14 -0.03 27.95 -14.82
N LYS A 15 -1.14 28.28 -15.50
CA LYS A 15 -2.46 28.49 -14.88
C LYS A 15 -3.37 27.33 -15.17
N PHE A 16 -4.16 26.93 -14.20
CA PHE A 16 -5.18 25.88 -14.34
C PHE A 16 -6.49 26.32 -13.69
N ASP A 17 -7.58 25.63 -14.01
CA ASP A 17 -8.88 25.88 -13.40
C ASP A 17 -8.83 25.48 -11.91
N LYS A 18 -8.99 26.46 -11.02
CA LYS A 18 -8.95 26.26 -9.56
C LYS A 18 -10.01 25.29 -9.03
N PHE A 19 -11.07 25.01 -9.80
CA PHE A 19 -12.09 24.03 -9.46
C PHE A 19 -11.73 22.61 -9.93
N GLN A 20 -10.62 22.45 -10.63
CA GLN A 20 -10.13 21.14 -11.04
C GLN A 20 -9.56 20.39 -9.82
N GLU A 21 -10.18 19.27 -9.47
CA GLU A 21 -9.61 18.38 -8.47
C GLU A 21 -8.34 17.71 -9.01
N SER A 22 -7.26 17.81 -8.25
CA SER A 22 -5.98 17.17 -8.58
C SER A 22 -5.44 16.40 -7.39
N LYS A 23 -4.86 15.24 -7.67
CA LYS A 23 -4.09 14.46 -6.68
C LYS A 23 -2.60 14.76 -6.69
N ILE A 24 -2.15 15.61 -7.63
CA ILE A 24 -0.75 15.99 -7.79
C ILE A 24 -0.39 16.98 -6.69
N LYS A 25 0.75 16.78 -6.05
CA LYS A 25 1.25 17.61 -4.94
C LYS A 25 2.61 18.19 -5.28
N LYS A 26 3.01 19.17 -4.48
CA LYS A 26 4.38 19.70 -4.52
C LYS A 26 5.40 18.56 -4.42
N ASP A 27 6.46 18.67 -5.19
CA ASP A 27 7.59 17.74 -5.32
C ASP A 27 7.24 16.40 -5.99
N ASP A 28 5.99 16.21 -6.46
CA ASP A 28 5.64 15.05 -7.27
C ASP A 28 6.33 15.09 -8.63
N SER A 29 6.78 13.93 -9.09
CA SER A 29 7.17 13.73 -10.48
C SER A 29 5.92 13.59 -11.34
N VAL A 30 5.87 14.32 -12.43
CA VAL A 30 4.76 14.28 -13.39
C VAL A 30 5.28 14.12 -14.82
N LYS A 31 4.49 13.50 -15.66
CA LYS A 31 4.77 13.41 -17.10
C LYS A 31 3.91 14.38 -17.87
N ILE A 32 4.44 14.88 -18.97
CA ILE A 32 3.71 15.70 -19.93
C ILE A 32 2.94 14.79 -20.87
N LYS A 33 1.62 14.93 -20.97
CA LYS A 33 0.77 14.04 -21.80
C LYS A 33 1.17 14.04 -23.27
N SER A 34 1.57 15.18 -23.80
CA SER A 34 2.04 15.30 -25.19
C SER A 34 3.41 14.69 -25.46
N ASN A 35 4.21 14.46 -24.40
CA ASN A 35 5.50 13.80 -24.46
C ASN A 35 5.70 12.95 -23.18
N PRO A 36 5.18 11.72 -23.13
CA PRO A 36 5.22 10.87 -21.93
C PRO A 36 6.63 10.43 -21.51
N GLU A 37 7.62 10.57 -22.40
CA GLU A 37 9.03 10.33 -22.05
C GLU A 37 9.64 11.47 -21.21
N LEU A 38 8.99 12.65 -21.22
CA LEU A 38 9.44 13.79 -20.47
C LEU A 38 8.80 13.78 -19.08
N SER A 39 9.62 13.53 -18.07
CA SER A 39 9.26 13.67 -16.65
C SER A 39 9.77 15.01 -16.13
N VAL A 40 8.96 15.71 -15.39
CA VAL A 40 9.27 17.00 -14.77
C VAL A 40 8.84 16.99 -13.30
N THR A 41 9.44 17.84 -12.49
CA THR A 41 9.09 17.95 -11.07
C THR A 41 8.15 19.14 -10.87
N LEU A 42 7.05 18.93 -10.15
CA LEU A 42 6.15 19.99 -9.71
C LEU A 42 6.78 20.73 -8.53
N HIS A 43 7.29 21.93 -8.79
CA HIS A 43 7.95 22.73 -7.76
C HIS A 43 6.98 23.35 -6.77
N SER A 44 5.87 23.87 -7.27
CA SER A 44 4.81 24.42 -6.44
C SER A 44 3.44 24.26 -7.11
N ILE A 45 2.38 24.23 -6.30
CA ILE A 45 0.98 24.26 -6.73
C ILE A 45 0.17 25.07 -5.73
N ASP A 46 -0.55 26.05 -6.22
CA ASP A 46 -1.48 26.90 -5.47
C ASP A 46 -2.90 26.70 -6.03
N SER A 47 -3.67 25.85 -5.37
CA SER A 47 -5.03 25.52 -5.79
C SER A 47 -6.01 26.69 -5.60
N GLU A 48 -5.71 27.65 -4.71
CA GLU A 48 -6.58 28.83 -4.50
C GLU A 48 -6.41 29.85 -5.63
N LYS A 49 -5.17 30.02 -6.09
CA LYS A 49 -4.85 30.91 -7.22
C LYS A 49 -5.00 30.22 -8.59
N GLY A 50 -5.00 28.87 -8.62
CA GLY A 50 -5.00 28.11 -9.85
C GLY A 50 -3.68 28.24 -10.61
N THR A 51 -2.54 28.23 -9.90
CA THR A 51 -1.20 28.33 -10.49
C THR A 51 -0.33 27.14 -10.07
N LEU A 52 0.58 26.75 -10.94
CA LEU A 52 1.59 25.74 -10.67
C LEU A 52 2.92 26.10 -11.33
N GLU A 53 4.02 25.63 -10.75
CA GLU A 53 5.37 25.80 -11.28
C GLU A 53 6.01 24.44 -11.53
N LEU A 54 6.55 24.27 -12.75
CA LEU A 54 7.30 23.07 -13.15
C LEU A 54 8.76 23.42 -13.34
N LYS A 55 9.66 22.53 -12.90
CA LYS A 55 11.09 22.62 -13.21
C LYS A 55 11.46 21.62 -14.28
N SER A 56 12.10 22.10 -15.35
CA SER A 56 12.53 21.26 -16.45
C SER A 56 13.89 21.71 -17.01
N THR A 57 14.70 20.73 -17.41
CA THR A 57 15.92 20.95 -18.18
C THR A 57 15.65 21.01 -19.69
N LYS A 58 14.42 20.70 -20.12
CA LYS A 58 13.96 20.75 -21.51
C LYS A 58 12.86 21.78 -21.65
N GLU A 59 12.76 22.36 -22.82
CA GLU A 59 11.69 23.31 -23.14
C GLU A 59 10.32 22.65 -23.04
N LEU A 60 9.39 23.33 -22.36
CA LEU A 60 8.00 22.89 -22.19
C LEU A 60 7.06 23.69 -23.07
N PRO A 61 5.99 23.08 -23.61
CA PRO A 61 5.00 23.78 -24.41
C PRO A 61 4.18 24.76 -23.55
N ASN A 62 3.61 25.79 -24.20
CA ASN A 62 2.78 26.81 -23.52
C ASN A 62 1.51 26.25 -22.85
N VAL A 63 1.03 25.09 -23.30
CA VAL A 63 -0.10 24.37 -22.69
C VAL A 63 0.32 22.95 -22.40
N VAL A 64 0.15 22.51 -21.16
CA VAL A 64 0.51 21.17 -20.71
C VAL A 64 -0.66 20.46 -20.07
N SER A 65 -0.76 19.16 -20.29
CA SER A 65 -1.56 18.26 -19.46
C SER A 65 -0.61 17.38 -18.67
N LEU A 66 -0.77 17.37 -17.34
CA LEU A 66 0.09 16.62 -16.43
C LEU A 66 -0.52 15.25 -16.12
N ILE A 67 0.33 14.24 -16.11
CA ILE A 67 -0.02 12.89 -15.70
C ILE A 67 0.80 12.56 -14.45
N PRO A 68 0.19 12.19 -13.31
CA PRO A 68 0.93 11.72 -12.13
C PRO A 68 1.85 10.57 -12.53
N TYR A 69 3.11 10.64 -12.12
CA TYR A 69 4.10 9.61 -12.44
C TYR A 69 4.57 8.92 -11.17
N ASN A 70 3.85 7.87 -10.79
CA ASN A 70 4.25 6.98 -9.70
C ASN A 70 4.96 5.77 -10.29
N HIS A 71 6.26 5.91 -10.55
CA HIS A 71 7.08 4.78 -11.00
C HIS A 71 7.47 3.94 -9.79
N VAL A 72 6.93 2.73 -9.72
CA VAL A 72 7.43 1.69 -8.80
C VAL A 72 8.43 0.85 -9.58
N PRO A 73 9.73 0.86 -9.22
CA PRO A 73 10.72 0.03 -9.91
C PRO A 73 10.31 -1.45 -9.81
N PRO A 74 10.15 -2.16 -10.95
CA PRO A 74 9.65 -3.54 -10.94
C PRO A 74 10.70 -4.56 -10.47
N ARG A 75 11.97 -4.16 -10.34
CA ARG A 75 13.10 -5.05 -10.08
C ARG A 75 12.87 -6.03 -8.92
N VAL A 76 12.40 -5.56 -7.79
CA VAL A 76 12.17 -6.42 -6.60
C VAL A 76 11.07 -7.43 -6.87
N ILE A 77 10.01 -7.02 -7.60
CA ILE A 77 8.91 -7.91 -8.01
C ILE A 77 9.42 -8.95 -9.01
N GLU A 78 10.19 -8.53 -10.00
CA GLU A 78 10.79 -9.40 -11.02
C GLU A 78 11.73 -10.43 -10.40
N GLU A 79 12.61 -10.02 -9.48
CA GLU A 79 13.52 -10.92 -8.75
C GLU A 79 12.75 -11.94 -7.91
N SER A 80 11.67 -11.52 -7.24
CA SER A 80 10.80 -12.40 -6.47
C SER A 80 10.09 -13.42 -7.35
N LEU A 81 9.51 -12.98 -8.48
CA LEU A 81 8.85 -13.86 -9.45
C LEU A 81 9.84 -14.85 -10.05
N LEU A 82 11.04 -14.40 -10.41
CA LEU A 82 12.09 -15.26 -10.94
C LEU A 82 12.51 -16.34 -9.92
N THR A 83 12.63 -15.96 -8.64
CA THR A 83 12.96 -16.89 -7.55
C THR A 83 11.88 -17.98 -7.39
N ILE A 84 10.61 -17.58 -7.42
CA ILE A 84 9.48 -18.52 -7.34
C ILE A 84 9.48 -19.47 -8.55
N THR A 85 9.68 -18.93 -9.76
CA THR A 85 9.68 -19.69 -11.00
C THR A 85 10.84 -20.69 -11.07
N LYS A 86 12.05 -20.27 -10.68
CA LYS A 86 13.22 -21.14 -10.61
C LYS A 86 12.99 -22.30 -9.64
N ARG A 87 12.47 -21.99 -8.45
CA ARG A 87 12.17 -23.02 -7.46
C ARG A 87 11.15 -24.03 -8.01
N TYR A 88 10.10 -23.54 -8.66
CA TYR A 88 9.10 -24.42 -9.27
C TYR A 88 9.70 -25.31 -10.37
N TYR A 89 10.55 -24.74 -11.23
CA TYR A 89 11.24 -25.48 -12.27
C TYR A 89 12.13 -26.60 -11.73
N GLU A 90 12.83 -26.32 -10.62
CA GLU A 90 13.78 -27.27 -10.01
C GLU A 90 13.10 -28.36 -9.17
N THR A 91 11.99 -28.03 -8.52
CA THR A 91 11.38 -28.88 -7.50
C THR A 91 9.97 -29.33 -7.80
N GLU A 92 9.35 -28.78 -8.85
CA GLU A 92 7.92 -28.90 -9.17
C GLU A 92 6.99 -28.50 -8.01
N LYS A 93 7.54 -27.76 -7.01
CA LYS A 93 6.82 -27.34 -5.81
C LYS A 93 6.75 -25.82 -5.70
N ILE A 94 5.58 -25.34 -5.33
CA ILE A 94 5.33 -23.96 -4.96
C ILE A 94 4.98 -23.89 -3.46
N LYS A 95 5.12 -22.71 -2.84
CA LYS A 95 4.66 -22.54 -1.45
C LYS A 95 3.17 -22.81 -1.34
N PRO A 96 2.68 -23.56 -0.33
CA PRO A 96 1.25 -23.92 -0.22
C PRO A 96 0.30 -22.73 -0.28
N CYS A 97 0.66 -21.61 0.34
CA CYS A 97 -0.15 -20.38 0.28
C CYS A 97 -0.31 -19.83 -1.15
N LEU A 98 0.73 -19.91 -2.00
CA LEU A 98 0.65 -19.51 -3.40
C LEU A 98 -0.11 -20.54 -4.23
N GLU A 99 0.05 -21.81 -3.95
CA GLU A 99 -0.66 -22.89 -4.62
C GLU A 99 -2.16 -22.75 -4.40
N THR A 100 -2.60 -22.59 -3.15
CA THR A 100 -4.00 -22.33 -2.79
C THR A 100 -4.57 -21.12 -3.53
N PHE A 101 -3.79 -20.04 -3.63
CA PHE A 101 -4.19 -18.83 -4.33
C PHE A 101 -4.37 -19.06 -5.83
N PHE A 102 -3.37 -19.66 -6.50
CA PHE A 102 -3.42 -19.86 -7.96
C PHE A 102 -4.49 -20.87 -8.37
N LYS A 103 -4.67 -21.92 -7.59
CA LYS A 103 -5.71 -22.93 -7.83
C LYS A 103 -7.10 -22.48 -7.40
N LYS A 104 -7.20 -21.31 -6.71
CA LYS A 104 -8.47 -20.80 -6.15
C LYS A 104 -9.13 -21.80 -5.20
N GLU A 105 -8.32 -22.53 -4.46
CA GLU A 105 -8.78 -23.51 -3.51
C GLU A 105 -9.25 -22.86 -2.22
N ARG A 106 -10.06 -23.59 -1.47
CA ARG A 106 -10.45 -23.21 -0.11
C ARG A 106 -9.21 -23.18 0.78
N PRO A 107 -9.08 -22.19 1.69
CA PRO A 107 -7.96 -22.15 2.62
C PRO A 107 -7.95 -23.37 3.55
N THR A 108 -6.76 -23.88 3.82
CA THR A 108 -6.54 -24.97 4.77
C THR A 108 -6.64 -24.44 6.20
N LEU A 109 -7.46 -25.09 7.03
CA LEU A 109 -7.67 -24.72 8.43
C LEU A 109 -7.23 -25.87 9.34
N LYS A 110 -6.82 -25.54 10.59
CA LYS A 110 -6.41 -26.55 11.59
C LYS A 110 -7.50 -27.56 11.90
N ASP A 111 -8.74 -27.10 11.97
CA ASP A 111 -9.93 -27.89 12.29
C ASP A 111 -10.97 -27.72 11.20
N ASP A 112 -10.71 -28.28 10.02
CA ASP A 112 -11.55 -28.11 8.84
C ASP A 112 -12.75 -29.10 8.86
N ARG A 113 -13.60 -28.96 9.87
CA ARG A 113 -14.80 -29.81 10.06
C ARG A 113 -16.06 -29.19 9.48
N GLU A 114 -16.05 -27.91 9.17
CA GLU A 114 -17.23 -27.18 8.69
C GLU A 114 -17.19 -27.05 7.16
N PRO A 115 -18.29 -27.34 6.45
CA PRO A 115 -18.35 -27.20 4.99
C PRO A 115 -18.28 -25.73 4.55
N ASN A 116 -18.68 -24.80 5.40
CA ASN A 116 -18.65 -23.37 5.13
C ASN A 116 -17.59 -22.66 5.96
N LEU A 117 -16.80 -21.78 5.34
CA LEU A 117 -15.83 -20.96 6.04
C LEU A 117 -16.47 -20.01 7.06
N ILE A 118 -17.64 -19.48 6.73
CA ILE A 118 -18.40 -18.56 7.58
C ILE A 118 -19.70 -19.24 8.02
N ASN A 119 -19.94 -19.25 9.30
CA ASN A 119 -21.23 -19.66 9.87
C ASN A 119 -22.17 -18.46 9.89
N TRP A 120 -23.10 -18.42 8.93
CA TRP A 120 -24.07 -17.33 8.78
C TRP A 120 -25.06 -17.22 9.95
N GLY A 121 -25.15 -18.22 10.80
CA GLY A 121 -25.96 -18.20 12.03
C GLY A 121 -25.26 -17.57 13.24
N LYS A 122 -23.96 -17.23 13.10
CA LYS A 122 -23.16 -16.56 14.13
C LYS A 122 -22.77 -15.16 13.67
N ASP A 123 -22.25 -14.37 14.60
CA ASP A 123 -21.65 -13.08 14.29
C ASP A 123 -20.52 -13.22 13.25
N ILE A 124 -20.63 -12.46 12.16
CA ILE A 124 -19.70 -12.50 11.02
C ILE A 124 -18.28 -12.13 11.48
N LEU A 125 -18.14 -11.17 12.38
CA LEU A 125 -16.83 -10.75 12.90
C LEU A 125 -16.13 -11.92 13.61
N SER A 126 -16.81 -12.52 14.58
CA SER A 126 -16.26 -13.67 15.33
C SER A 126 -15.94 -14.86 14.41
N SER A 127 -16.81 -15.13 13.45
CA SER A 127 -16.57 -16.18 12.46
C SER A 127 -15.37 -15.90 11.58
N SER A 128 -15.20 -14.66 11.11
CA SER A 128 -14.05 -14.26 10.28
C SER A 128 -12.74 -14.36 11.06
N ILE A 129 -12.72 -13.90 12.31
CA ILE A 129 -11.54 -14.00 13.18
C ILE A 129 -11.17 -15.47 13.42
N ALA A 130 -12.15 -16.32 13.68
CA ALA A 130 -11.92 -17.75 13.90
C ALA A 130 -11.28 -18.42 12.68
N VAL A 131 -11.79 -18.14 11.47
CA VAL A 131 -11.20 -18.64 10.22
C VAL A 131 -9.75 -18.17 10.06
N ILE A 132 -9.50 -16.87 10.20
CA ILE A 132 -8.16 -16.30 10.02
C ILE A 132 -7.18 -16.91 11.04
N SER A 133 -7.60 -17.08 12.28
CA SER A 133 -6.78 -17.66 13.36
C SER A 133 -6.47 -19.15 13.16
N ALA A 134 -7.32 -19.86 12.44
CA ALA A 134 -7.17 -21.29 12.15
C ALA A 134 -6.38 -21.60 10.88
N MET A 135 -6.04 -20.60 10.06
CA MET A 135 -5.32 -20.79 8.80
C MET A 135 -3.95 -21.45 8.98
N GLN A 136 -3.59 -22.34 8.04
CA GLN A 136 -2.30 -23.03 8.00
C GLN A 136 -1.70 -22.97 6.60
N GLU A 137 -0.58 -22.25 6.44
CA GLU A 137 0.18 -22.15 5.18
C GLU A 137 -0.67 -21.96 3.92
N THR A 138 -1.70 -21.14 4.02
CA THR A 138 -2.74 -20.99 3.00
C THR A 138 -3.03 -19.51 2.74
N THR A 139 -3.87 -19.24 1.74
CA THR A 139 -4.34 -17.91 1.40
C THR A 139 -5.86 -17.82 1.54
N LEU A 140 -6.33 -16.75 2.18
CA LEU A 140 -7.75 -16.41 2.26
C LEU A 140 -7.97 -15.07 1.55
N CYS A 141 -8.81 -15.07 0.51
CA CYS A 141 -9.22 -13.86 -0.19
C CYS A 141 -10.49 -13.29 0.45
N ILE A 142 -10.42 -12.06 0.98
CA ILE A 142 -11.57 -11.36 1.56
C ILE A 142 -11.96 -10.22 0.61
N GLN A 143 -13.14 -10.35 0.01
CA GLN A 143 -13.69 -9.35 -0.89
C GLN A 143 -14.84 -8.61 -0.23
N GLY A 144 -14.97 -7.31 -0.53
CA GLY A 144 -16.09 -6.50 -0.10
C GLY A 144 -16.02 -5.10 -0.71
N PRO A 145 -17.16 -4.43 -0.96
CA PRO A 145 -17.20 -3.07 -1.46
C PRO A 145 -16.57 -2.07 -0.47
N PRO A 146 -16.30 -0.82 -0.89
CA PRO A 146 -15.96 0.25 0.04
C PRO A 146 -17.01 0.36 1.17
N GLY A 147 -16.55 0.59 2.41
CA GLY A 147 -17.43 0.71 3.57
C GLY A 147 -17.97 -0.61 4.15
N SER A 148 -17.62 -1.78 3.61
CA SER A 148 -18.10 -3.09 4.10
C SER A 148 -17.42 -3.58 5.39
N GLY A 149 -16.64 -2.76 6.08
CA GLY A 149 -15.99 -3.11 7.34
C GLY A 149 -14.72 -3.95 7.24
N LYS A 150 -14.09 -4.09 6.05
CA LYS A 150 -12.86 -4.88 5.88
C LYS A 150 -11.73 -4.46 6.83
N THR A 151 -11.50 -3.16 6.98
CA THR A 151 -10.47 -2.61 7.88
C THR A 151 -10.82 -2.93 9.34
N TYR A 152 -12.07 -2.80 9.71
CA TYR A 152 -12.58 -3.12 11.04
C TYR A 152 -12.35 -4.59 11.42
N VAL A 153 -12.73 -5.50 10.53
CA VAL A 153 -12.51 -6.95 10.73
C VAL A 153 -11.02 -7.28 10.71
N GLY A 154 -10.26 -6.69 9.77
CA GLY A 154 -8.83 -6.91 9.62
C GLY A 154 -8.05 -6.50 10.87
N ALA A 155 -8.29 -5.34 11.43
CA ALA A 155 -7.62 -4.87 12.64
C ALA A 155 -7.87 -5.79 13.85
N ARG A 156 -9.10 -6.28 14.01
CA ARG A 156 -9.45 -7.21 15.11
C ARG A 156 -8.84 -8.59 14.91
N ALA A 157 -8.81 -9.08 13.69
CA ALA A 157 -8.12 -10.33 13.36
C ALA A 157 -6.60 -10.21 13.62
N ILE A 158 -5.97 -9.09 13.24
CA ILE A 158 -4.56 -8.83 13.54
C ILE A 158 -4.33 -8.78 15.05
N ALA A 159 -5.17 -8.12 15.81
CA ALA A 159 -5.05 -8.06 17.28
C ALA A 159 -5.11 -9.47 17.92
N GLU A 160 -6.02 -10.33 17.47
CA GLU A 160 -6.08 -11.72 17.95
C GLU A 160 -4.85 -12.56 17.53
N LEU A 161 -4.30 -12.34 16.34
CA LEU A 161 -3.04 -12.98 15.92
C LEU A 161 -1.87 -12.52 16.80
N ILE A 162 -1.76 -11.22 17.09
CA ILE A 162 -0.73 -10.67 18.00
C ILE A 162 -0.89 -11.26 19.40
N LYS A 163 -2.10 -11.33 19.92
CA LYS A 163 -2.42 -11.96 21.21
C LYS A 163 -2.01 -13.43 21.26
N ALA A 164 -2.10 -14.13 20.12
CA ALA A 164 -1.62 -15.50 19.95
C ALA A 164 -0.10 -15.59 19.71
N GLY A 165 0.66 -14.48 19.87
CA GLY A 165 2.12 -14.44 19.71
C GLY A 165 2.61 -14.49 18.25
N LYS A 166 1.75 -14.13 17.29
CA LYS A 166 2.13 -14.07 15.87
C LYS A 166 2.67 -12.71 15.48
N THR A 167 3.61 -12.71 14.54
CA THR A 167 4.06 -11.52 13.82
C THR A 167 3.23 -11.36 12.55
N VAL A 168 2.70 -10.16 12.32
CA VAL A 168 1.84 -9.87 11.17
C VAL A 168 2.49 -8.81 10.29
N GLY A 169 2.63 -9.12 9.00
CA GLY A 169 3.05 -8.16 7.98
C GLY A 169 1.85 -7.59 7.25
N ILE A 170 1.85 -6.26 7.04
CA ILE A 170 0.80 -5.55 6.29
C ILE A 170 1.45 -4.88 5.08
N SER A 171 0.90 -5.09 3.91
CA SER A 171 1.36 -4.49 2.66
C SER A 171 0.20 -3.90 1.87
N SER A 172 0.44 -2.77 1.22
CA SER A 172 -0.50 -2.12 0.30
C SER A 172 0.26 -1.25 -0.70
N ASN A 173 -0.36 -0.95 -1.82
CA ASN A 173 0.12 0.06 -2.77
C ASN A 173 -0.25 1.50 -2.35
N SER A 174 -0.79 1.70 -1.15
CA SER A 174 -1.21 3.00 -0.62
C SER A 174 -0.86 3.13 0.85
N HIS A 175 0.01 4.10 1.18
CA HIS A 175 0.32 4.45 2.58
C HIS A 175 -0.95 4.81 3.37
N LYS A 176 -1.92 5.47 2.75
CA LYS A 176 -3.20 5.79 3.38
C LYS A 176 -3.95 4.53 3.83
N ALA A 177 -3.96 3.48 3.01
CA ALA A 177 -4.61 2.22 3.38
C ALA A 177 -3.90 1.52 4.54
N ILE A 178 -2.56 1.57 4.56
CA ILE A 178 -1.76 1.06 5.69
C ILE A 178 -2.03 1.88 6.95
N ASN A 179 -2.04 3.21 6.85
CA ASN A 179 -2.31 4.08 7.99
C ASN A 179 -3.69 3.81 8.60
N ASN A 180 -4.73 3.70 7.76
CA ASN A 180 -6.09 3.43 8.23
C ASN A 180 -6.19 2.12 9.04
N ILE A 181 -5.50 1.05 8.60
CA ILE A 181 -5.53 -0.22 9.35
C ILE A 181 -4.69 -0.16 10.62
N ILE A 182 -3.59 0.60 10.64
CA ILE A 182 -2.77 0.82 11.84
C ILE A 182 -3.56 1.63 12.87
N GLU A 183 -4.23 2.70 12.49
CA GLU A 183 -5.06 3.52 13.38
C GLU A 183 -6.18 2.71 14.04
N GLU A 184 -6.89 1.91 13.23
CA GLU A 184 -7.92 1.01 13.76
C GLU A 184 -7.33 -0.07 14.69
N LEU A 185 -6.15 -0.62 14.33
CA LEU A 185 -5.45 -1.59 15.18
C LEU A 185 -5.03 -0.99 16.52
N ILE A 186 -4.51 0.24 16.54
CA ILE A 186 -4.16 0.95 17.76
C ILE A 186 -5.38 1.10 18.66
N THR A 187 -6.51 1.52 18.10
CA THR A 187 -7.78 1.62 18.83
C THR A 187 -8.14 0.28 19.50
N VAL A 188 -8.08 -0.81 18.77
CA VAL A 188 -8.35 -2.15 19.31
C VAL A 188 -7.34 -2.55 20.39
N MET A 189 -6.06 -2.25 20.18
CA MET A 189 -4.99 -2.56 21.15
C MET A 189 -5.17 -1.77 22.45
N ASP A 190 -5.58 -0.51 22.37
CA ASP A 190 -5.82 0.33 23.56
C ASP A 190 -7.06 -0.14 24.31
N ASP A 191 -8.17 -0.42 23.64
CA ASP A 191 -9.40 -0.94 24.23
C ASP A 191 -9.19 -2.27 24.95
N THR A 192 -8.37 -3.15 24.36
CA THR A 192 -8.10 -4.50 24.89
C THR A 192 -6.85 -4.56 25.78
N LYS A 193 -6.13 -3.45 25.98
CA LYS A 193 -4.84 -3.36 26.69
C LYS A 193 -3.79 -4.32 26.14
N LEU A 194 -3.91 -4.65 24.85
CA LEU A 194 -2.97 -5.52 24.16
C LEU A 194 -1.61 -4.82 24.02
N GLN A 195 -0.54 -5.50 24.40
CA GLN A 195 0.83 -5.02 24.20
C GLN A 195 1.35 -5.46 22.84
N GLY A 196 2.15 -4.61 22.21
CA GLY A 196 2.76 -4.87 20.94
C GLY A 196 3.44 -3.63 20.35
N GLU A 197 4.37 -3.83 19.47
CA GLU A 197 5.09 -2.79 18.75
C GLU A 197 4.69 -2.84 17.28
N ILE A 198 4.52 -1.67 16.68
CA ILE A 198 4.21 -1.52 15.26
C ILE A 198 5.42 -0.90 14.58
N ILE A 199 5.95 -1.58 13.59
CA ILE A 199 7.05 -1.09 12.77
C ILE A 199 6.45 -0.68 11.42
N LYS A 200 6.58 0.60 11.07
CA LYS A 200 6.16 1.12 9.76
C LYS A 200 7.39 1.47 8.94
N ILE A 201 7.47 0.87 7.76
CA ILE A 201 8.55 1.12 6.80
C ILE A 201 8.10 2.21 5.85
N ASP A 202 8.96 3.22 5.64
CA ASP A 202 8.73 4.35 4.75
C ASP A 202 7.49 5.21 5.11
N GLY A 203 7.21 6.23 4.32
CA GLY A 203 6.13 7.20 4.52
C GLY A 203 6.63 8.58 4.94
N ASN A 204 5.74 9.57 4.92
CA ASN A 204 6.11 10.93 5.32
C ASN A 204 6.41 10.99 6.83
N LYS A 205 7.58 11.57 7.19
CA LYS A 205 8.03 11.73 8.59
C LYS A 205 7.07 12.55 9.45
N ASP A 206 6.35 13.47 8.82
CA ASP A 206 5.42 14.38 9.49
C ASP A 206 4.00 13.80 9.66
N GLU A 207 3.79 12.54 9.34
CA GLU A 207 2.49 11.91 9.55
C GLU A 207 2.11 11.89 11.03
N PRO A 208 0.90 12.33 11.42
CA PRO A 208 0.44 12.32 12.81
C PRO A 208 0.54 10.95 13.49
N LEU A 209 0.47 9.89 12.69
CA LEU A 209 0.58 8.50 13.12
C LEU A 209 1.87 8.23 13.92
N TYR A 210 2.99 8.87 13.54
CA TYR A 210 4.29 8.70 14.22
C TYR A 210 4.38 9.38 15.60
N GLN A 211 3.38 10.16 16.00
CA GLN A 211 3.28 10.68 17.37
C GLN A 211 2.88 9.58 18.38
N ASN A 212 2.35 8.46 17.89
CA ASN A 212 1.99 7.33 18.72
C ASN A 212 3.24 6.54 19.14
N LYS A 213 3.47 6.41 20.44
CA LYS A 213 4.64 5.73 21.03
C LYS A 213 4.76 4.25 20.66
N ARG A 214 3.68 3.61 20.18
CA ARG A 214 3.67 2.21 19.75
C ARG A 214 4.29 2.03 18.37
N ILE A 215 4.48 3.12 17.61
CA ILE A 215 4.93 3.07 16.24
C ILE A 215 6.40 3.46 16.16
N LYS A 216 7.21 2.56 15.63
CA LYS A 216 8.58 2.82 15.23
C LYS A 216 8.65 2.92 13.71
N ARG A 217 9.29 3.98 13.24
CA ARG A 217 9.61 4.13 11.82
C ARG A 217 10.95 3.48 11.51
N LEU A 218 10.99 2.74 10.42
CA LEU A 218 12.22 2.33 9.74
C LEU A 218 12.28 3.00 8.36
N ASP A 219 13.47 3.50 8.03
CA ASP A 219 13.79 4.09 6.71
C ASP A 219 14.31 3.01 5.76
#